data_cf1f24fa0d2f025e87dc0205562d94b9
#
_entry.id   cf1f24fa0d2f025e87dc0205562d94b9
#
_cell.length_a   1.000
_cell.length_b   1.000
_cell.length_c   1.000
_cell.angle_alpha   90.00
_cell.angle_beta   90.00
_cell.angle_gamma   90.00
#
_symmetry.space_group_name_H-M   'P 1'
#
loop_
_entity.id
_entity.type
_entity.pdbx_description
1 polymer ?
#
loop_
_entity_poly.entity_id
_entity_poly.type
_entity_poly.pdbx_seq_one_letter_code
_entity_poly.pdbx_strand_id
1 'polypeptide(L)'
;MFSFVLVFIVPLSNLLSNEFYKGDALVKEGVYAFYNYDFDKAVQVLDEARGIYPEHPGVHFIWAAARWVRAQANSPVDETYKILENDLQTILPIYDALVLKFDYDPMYKLYRGSAVGLTARVSLGKKQWLRTLYRAYKGFVIINDVAIDYPDLADSQLPIGIVEYYSAISNRLLKFAAGFYDLNPSKDSGLQKISVSADRGTWSWIESKAILSNLYLWVEDEPILAVDYTKSLVQNFPNNFYFNLLYLEDDATAFSSLLASSNI
;
A
#
# COMPACT_ATOMS: atom_id res chain seq x y z
N MET A 1 39.60 43.05 16.35
CA MET A 1 39.40 41.64 16.07
C MET A 1 37.90 41.34 16.25
N PHE A 2 37.13 41.55 15.18
CA PHE A 2 35.67 41.40 15.20
C PHE A 2 35.34 39.99 14.70
N SER A 3 34.80 39.14 15.61
CA SER A 3 34.24 37.82 15.26
C SER A 3 32.84 38.00 14.67
N PHE A 4 32.69 37.74 13.38
CA PHE A 4 31.37 37.56 12.74
C PHE A 4 30.83 36.20 13.08
N VAL A 5 29.78 36.17 13.89
CA VAL A 5 28.93 34.96 14.06
C VAL A 5 27.93 34.95 12.91
N LEU A 6 28.17 34.10 11.92
CA LEU A 6 27.23 33.80 10.85
C LEU A 6 26.12 32.88 11.42
N VAL A 7 24.99 33.48 11.75
CA VAL A 7 23.76 32.72 12.05
C VAL A 7 23.19 32.27 10.71
N PHE A 8 23.32 30.99 10.42
CA PHE A 8 22.59 30.35 9.32
C PHE A 8 21.10 30.29 9.71
N ILE A 9 20.33 31.24 9.19
CA ILE A 9 18.89 31.17 9.15
C ILE A 9 18.56 30.16 8.05
N VAL A 10 18.30 28.91 8.44
CA VAL A 10 17.68 27.92 7.54
C VAL A 10 16.24 28.41 7.30
N PRO A 11 15.85 28.68 6.06
CA PRO A 11 14.47 29.10 5.81
C PRO A 11 13.52 27.91 6.14
N LEU A 12 12.62 28.16 7.07
CA LEU A 12 11.55 27.25 7.50
C LEU A 12 10.47 27.04 6.41
N SER A 13 10.77 27.40 5.16
CA SER A 13 9.79 27.48 4.06
C SER A 13 9.57 26.18 3.28
N ASN A 14 10.16 25.05 3.69
CA ASN A 14 9.96 23.77 3.00
C ASN A 14 9.10 22.74 3.78
N LEU A 15 8.34 23.18 4.78
CA LEU A 15 7.43 22.33 5.56
C LEU A 15 5.94 22.59 5.28
N LEU A 16 5.62 23.38 4.26
CA LEU A 16 4.26 23.42 3.71
C LEU A 16 4.17 22.39 2.58
N SER A 17 4.20 21.11 2.94
CA SER A 17 3.60 20.09 2.08
C SER A 17 2.15 20.54 1.89
N ASN A 18 1.68 20.68 0.65
CA ASN A 18 0.27 20.88 0.35
C ASN A 18 -0.49 19.71 0.99
N GLU A 19 -1.01 19.92 2.19
CA GLU A 19 -1.91 18.97 2.83
C GLU A 19 -3.20 18.98 2.03
N PHE A 20 -3.50 17.86 1.39
CA PHE A 20 -4.77 17.71 0.68
C PHE A 20 -5.91 17.49 1.69
N TYR A 21 -5.64 16.73 2.75
CA TYR A 21 -6.56 16.54 3.87
C TYR A 21 -5.94 17.07 5.16
N LYS A 22 -6.81 17.62 6.03
CA LYS A 22 -6.37 18.01 7.37
C LYS A 22 -5.83 16.78 8.10
N GLY A 23 -4.59 16.87 8.57
CA GLY A 23 -3.92 15.79 9.27
C GLY A 23 -3.01 14.91 8.40
N ASP A 24 -2.87 15.19 7.10
CA ASP A 24 -1.95 14.46 6.22
C ASP A 24 -0.55 14.36 6.80
N ALA A 25 -0.03 15.44 7.40
CA ALA A 25 1.31 15.43 8.00
C ALA A 25 1.44 14.39 9.11
N LEU A 26 0.47 14.32 10.01
CA LEU A 26 0.49 13.39 11.13
C LEU A 26 0.27 11.94 10.65
N VAL A 27 -0.65 11.73 9.70
CA VAL A 27 -0.86 10.41 9.09
C VAL A 27 0.38 9.94 8.33
N LYS A 28 1.06 10.84 7.59
CA LYS A 28 2.34 10.54 6.92
C LYS A 28 3.42 10.16 7.92
N GLU A 29 3.55 10.88 9.05
CA GLU A 29 4.50 10.52 10.10
C GLU A 29 4.27 9.08 10.59
N GLY A 30 3.02 8.70 10.85
CA GLY A 30 2.66 7.34 11.23
C GLY A 30 3.01 6.30 10.16
N VAL A 31 2.75 6.61 8.88
CA VAL A 31 3.12 5.76 7.74
C VAL A 31 4.63 5.61 7.61
N TYR A 32 5.40 6.70 7.74
CA TYR A 32 6.85 6.63 7.69
C TYR A 32 7.45 5.84 8.86
N ALA A 33 6.92 5.98 10.06
CA ALA A 33 7.31 5.16 11.20
C ALA A 33 7.03 3.67 10.93
N PHE A 34 5.84 3.36 10.37
CA PHE A 34 5.46 2.00 10.00
C PHE A 34 6.44 1.36 9.02
N TYR A 35 6.74 2.02 7.92
CA TYR A 35 7.66 1.48 6.91
C TYR A 35 9.12 1.49 7.37
N ASN A 36 9.50 2.25 8.39
CA ASN A 36 10.80 2.14 9.05
C ASN A 36 10.84 1.12 10.20
N TYR A 37 9.81 0.28 10.35
CA TYR A 37 9.68 -0.77 11.37
C TYR A 37 9.59 -0.27 12.80
N ASP A 38 9.31 1.01 13.01
CA ASP A 38 8.94 1.57 14.32
C ASP A 38 7.43 1.44 14.54
N PHE A 39 6.98 0.19 14.70
CA PHE A 39 5.54 -0.13 14.78
C PHE A 39 4.86 0.47 16.00
N ASP A 40 5.57 0.62 17.11
CA ASP A 40 5.00 1.24 18.33
C ASP A 40 4.76 2.73 18.10
N LYS A 41 5.73 3.45 17.57
CA LYS A 41 5.56 4.86 17.18
C LYS A 41 4.47 5.00 16.12
N ALA A 42 4.45 4.15 15.09
CA ALA A 42 3.43 4.19 14.05
C ALA A 42 2.01 4.12 14.62
N VAL A 43 1.75 3.14 15.50
CA VAL A 43 0.44 3.00 16.13
C VAL A 43 0.11 4.17 17.03
N GLN A 44 1.08 4.67 17.82
CA GLN A 44 0.86 5.82 18.70
C GLN A 44 0.48 7.07 17.90
N VAL A 45 1.23 7.40 16.85
CA VAL A 45 0.98 8.58 16.01
C VAL A 45 -0.35 8.46 15.26
N LEU A 46 -0.69 7.26 14.77
CA LEU A 46 -1.95 7.03 14.07
C LEU A 46 -3.16 7.03 15.01
N ASP A 47 -3.00 6.61 16.28
CA ASP A 47 -4.04 6.75 17.30
C ASP A 47 -4.31 8.24 17.61
N GLU A 48 -3.26 9.04 17.74
CA GLU A 48 -3.37 10.49 17.91
C GLU A 48 -4.06 11.13 16.70
N ALA A 49 -3.62 10.77 15.48
CA ALA A 49 -4.22 11.27 14.23
C ALA A 49 -5.72 10.95 14.15
N ARG A 50 -6.14 9.74 14.52
CA ARG A 50 -7.56 9.37 14.59
C ARG A 50 -8.36 10.20 15.57
N GLY A 51 -7.76 10.54 16.70
CA GLY A 51 -8.42 11.37 17.73
C GLY A 51 -8.61 12.82 17.27
N ILE A 52 -7.61 13.39 16.60
CA ILE A 52 -7.62 14.80 16.17
C ILE A 52 -8.31 14.98 14.80
N TYR A 53 -8.09 14.05 13.87
CA TYR A 53 -8.57 14.12 12.48
C TYR A 53 -9.42 12.88 12.10
N PRO A 54 -10.53 12.62 12.80
CA PRO A 54 -11.35 11.41 12.57
C PRO A 54 -11.99 11.36 11.19
N GLU A 55 -12.00 12.47 10.48
CA GLU A 55 -12.55 12.57 9.12
C GLU A 55 -11.49 12.41 8.02
N HIS A 56 -10.22 12.24 8.36
CA HIS A 56 -9.18 11.97 7.36
C HIS A 56 -9.44 10.61 6.67
N PRO A 57 -9.49 10.55 5.31
CA PRO A 57 -9.96 9.35 4.59
C PRO A 57 -9.14 8.11 4.89
N GLY A 58 -7.82 8.21 5.04
CA GLY A 58 -6.93 7.05 5.24
C GLY A 58 -6.71 6.65 6.70
N VAL A 59 -6.97 7.55 7.68
CA VAL A 59 -6.46 7.39 9.04
C VAL A 59 -6.91 6.10 9.73
N HIS A 60 -8.18 5.74 9.59
CA HIS A 60 -8.73 4.55 10.26
C HIS A 60 -8.21 3.25 9.66
N PHE A 61 -8.10 3.19 8.33
CA PHE A 61 -7.59 2.01 7.63
C PHE A 61 -6.10 1.79 7.91
N ILE A 62 -5.31 2.85 7.79
CA ILE A 62 -3.85 2.82 8.01
C ILE A 62 -3.56 2.44 9.47
N TRP A 63 -4.31 2.99 10.42
CA TRP A 63 -4.23 2.62 11.83
C TRP A 63 -4.51 1.13 12.06
N ALA A 64 -5.59 0.59 11.49
CA ALA A 64 -5.93 -0.82 11.64
C ALA A 64 -4.85 -1.74 11.04
N ALA A 65 -4.30 -1.36 9.87
CA ALA A 65 -3.20 -2.07 9.23
C ALA A 65 -1.92 -2.05 10.09
N ALA A 66 -1.55 -0.89 10.64
CA ALA A 66 -0.38 -0.75 11.50
C ALA A 66 -0.50 -1.58 12.79
N ARG A 67 -1.66 -1.55 13.44
CA ARG A 67 -1.94 -2.37 14.63
C ARG A 67 -1.85 -3.86 14.34
N TRP A 68 -2.40 -4.27 13.22
CA TRP A 68 -2.33 -5.67 12.81
C TRP A 68 -0.90 -6.14 12.57
N VAL A 69 -0.07 -5.36 11.84
CA VAL A 69 1.34 -5.71 11.59
C VAL A 69 2.15 -5.69 12.89
N ARG A 70 1.94 -4.70 13.76
CA ARG A 70 2.55 -4.69 15.11
C ARG A 70 2.19 -5.94 15.90
N ALA A 71 0.93 -6.37 15.85
CA ALA A 71 0.50 -7.58 16.53
C ALA A 71 1.19 -8.84 15.96
N GLN A 72 1.42 -8.91 14.65
CA GLN A 72 2.15 -10.04 14.04
C GLN A 72 3.58 -10.17 14.57
N ALA A 73 4.23 -9.05 14.91
CA ALA A 73 5.57 -9.06 15.48
C ALA A 73 5.60 -9.50 16.97
N ASN A 74 4.48 -9.36 17.70
CA ASN A 74 4.47 -9.45 19.17
C ASN A 74 3.46 -10.45 19.75
N SER A 75 2.59 -11.05 18.95
CA SER A 75 1.48 -11.90 19.41
C SER A 75 1.36 -13.20 18.65
N PRO A 76 0.75 -14.24 19.24
CA PRO A 76 0.40 -15.47 18.51
C PRO A 76 -0.51 -15.18 17.31
N VAL A 77 -0.37 -15.98 16.26
CA VAL A 77 -1.08 -15.80 14.97
C VAL A 77 -2.60 -15.65 15.14
N ASP A 78 -3.23 -16.48 15.97
CA ASP A 78 -4.68 -16.42 16.19
C ASP A 78 -5.14 -15.11 16.85
N GLU A 79 -4.29 -14.52 17.68
CA GLU A 79 -4.57 -13.25 18.35
C GLU A 79 -4.45 -12.09 17.36
N THR A 80 -3.49 -12.12 16.45
CA THR A 80 -3.32 -11.08 15.44
C THR A 80 -4.56 -10.94 14.55
N TYR A 81 -5.19 -12.06 14.18
CA TYR A 81 -6.43 -12.03 13.39
C TYR A 81 -7.64 -11.55 14.19
N LYS A 82 -7.69 -11.79 15.51
CA LYS A 82 -8.74 -11.23 16.38
C LYS A 82 -8.61 -9.71 16.50
N ILE A 83 -7.37 -9.20 16.64
CA ILE A 83 -7.11 -7.76 16.68
C ILE A 83 -7.59 -7.12 15.38
N LEU A 84 -7.16 -7.66 14.22
CA LEU A 84 -7.59 -7.16 12.92
C LEU A 84 -9.12 -7.19 12.76
N GLU A 85 -9.77 -8.29 13.15
CA GLU A 85 -11.23 -8.43 13.04
C GLU A 85 -11.96 -7.37 13.85
N ASN A 86 -11.54 -7.15 15.10
CA ASN A 86 -12.13 -6.15 16.00
C ASN A 86 -11.92 -4.72 15.45
N ASP A 87 -10.72 -4.42 14.96
CA ASP A 87 -10.40 -3.12 14.39
C ASP A 87 -11.25 -2.86 13.13
N LEU A 88 -11.38 -3.85 12.24
CA LEU A 88 -12.23 -3.74 11.05
C LEU A 88 -13.72 -3.58 11.39
N GLN A 89 -14.23 -4.29 12.42
CA GLN A 89 -15.59 -4.10 12.91
C GLN A 89 -15.83 -2.68 13.43
N THR A 90 -14.80 -2.07 14.01
CA THR A 90 -14.86 -0.69 14.52
C THR A 90 -14.83 0.34 13.39
N ILE A 91 -13.97 0.18 12.39
CA ILE A 91 -13.76 1.22 11.36
C ILE A 91 -14.77 1.14 10.21
N LEU A 92 -15.35 -0.02 9.90
CA LEU A 92 -16.29 -0.15 8.77
C LEU A 92 -17.54 0.73 8.92
N PRO A 93 -18.22 0.81 10.09
CA PRO A 93 -19.32 1.74 10.28
C PRO A 93 -18.90 3.22 10.18
N ILE A 94 -17.65 3.55 10.56
CA ILE A 94 -17.11 4.90 10.41
C ILE A 94 -17.00 5.22 8.91
N TYR A 95 -16.43 4.32 8.10
CA TYR A 95 -16.33 4.51 6.66
C TYR A 95 -17.72 4.57 5.98
N ASP A 96 -18.70 3.79 6.43
CA ASP A 96 -20.07 3.90 5.91
C ASP A 96 -20.64 5.31 6.13
N ALA A 97 -20.40 5.93 7.27
CA ALA A 97 -20.82 7.30 7.57
C ALA A 97 -20.00 8.35 6.80
N LEU A 98 -18.67 8.16 6.69
CA LEU A 98 -17.80 9.10 5.98
C LEU A 98 -18.09 9.14 4.47
N VAL A 99 -18.34 7.98 3.83
CA VAL A 99 -18.73 7.91 2.42
C VAL A 99 -20.05 8.66 2.16
N LEU A 100 -21.02 8.57 3.09
CA LEU A 100 -22.27 9.33 2.97
C LEU A 100 -22.07 10.84 3.18
N LYS A 101 -21.13 11.22 4.05
CA LYS A 101 -20.84 12.63 4.35
C LYS A 101 -20.02 13.31 3.25
N PHE A 102 -19.12 12.59 2.62
CA PHE A 102 -18.16 13.07 1.61
C PHE A 102 -18.32 12.31 0.30
N ASP A 103 -19.55 12.19 -0.20
CA ASP A 103 -19.93 11.40 -1.38
C ASP A 103 -19.27 11.86 -2.69
N TYR A 104 -18.84 13.12 -2.73
CA TYR A 104 -18.12 13.73 -3.85
C TYR A 104 -16.62 13.39 -3.90
N ASP A 105 -16.05 12.83 -2.82
CA ASP A 105 -14.63 12.54 -2.72
C ASP A 105 -14.37 11.03 -2.79
N PRO A 106 -13.74 10.54 -3.89
CA PRO A 106 -13.54 9.11 -4.13
C PRO A 106 -12.62 8.42 -3.13
N MET A 107 -11.77 9.18 -2.40
CA MET A 107 -10.85 8.60 -1.43
C MET A 107 -11.58 7.88 -0.29
N TYR A 108 -12.72 8.39 0.16
CA TYR A 108 -13.50 7.73 1.20
C TYR A 108 -14.07 6.39 0.72
N LYS A 109 -14.56 6.33 -0.52
CA LYS A 109 -15.04 5.09 -1.14
C LYS A 109 -13.88 4.10 -1.35
N LEU A 110 -12.71 4.60 -1.76
CA LEU A 110 -11.49 3.80 -1.93
C LEU A 110 -11.06 3.14 -0.62
N TYR A 111 -10.94 3.91 0.47
CA TYR A 111 -10.55 3.36 1.77
C TYR A 111 -11.62 2.45 2.38
N ARG A 112 -12.90 2.74 2.16
CA ARG A 112 -13.99 1.82 2.51
C ARG A 112 -13.83 0.48 1.79
N GLY A 113 -13.58 0.50 0.49
CA GLY A 113 -13.33 -0.71 -0.32
C GLY A 113 -12.12 -1.50 0.19
N SER A 114 -11.04 -0.78 0.51
CA SER A 114 -9.82 -1.37 1.09
C SER A 114 -10.09 -2.03 2.45
N ALA A 115 -10.85 -1.39 3.33
CA ALA A 115 -11.22 -1.95 4.63
C ALA A 115 -12.11 -3.20 4.48
N VAL A 116 -13.10 -3.17 3.54
CA VAL A 116 -13.92 -4.34 3.20
C VAL A 116 -13.05 -5.47 2.67
N GLY A 117 -12.13 -5.18 1.73
CA GLY A 117 -11.20 -6.16 1.18
C GLY A 117 -10.29 -6.78 2.24
N LEU A 118 -9.80 -5.98 3.19
CA LEU A 118 -8.94 -6.45 4.27
C LEU A 118 -9.64 -7.47 5.20
N THR A 119 -10.99 -7.47 5.26
CA THR A 119 -11.73 -8.53 5.99
C THR A 119 -11.46 -9.93 5.43
N ALA A 120 -11.02 -10.04 4.17
CA ALA A 120 -10.64 -11.31 3.56
C ALA A 120 -9.45 -11.96 4.27
N ARG A 121 -8.49 -11.15 4.77
CA ARG A 121 -7.34 -11.66 5.55
C ARG A 121 -7.77 -12.37 6.82
N VAL A 122 -8.79 -11.85 7.52
CA VAL A 122 -9.37 -12.50 8.70
C VAL A 122 -9.96 -13.85 8.33
N SER A 123 -10.70 -13.93 7.23
CA SER A 123 -11.29 -15.20 6.75
C SER A 123 -10.20 -16.18 6.31
N LEU A 124 -9.14 -15.69 5.68
CA LEU A 124 -7.97 -16.49 5.28
C LEU A 124 -7.29 -17.11 6.50
N GLY A 125 -7.03 -16.31 7.54
CA GLY A 125 -6.45 -16.80 8.80
C GLY A 125 -7.30 -17.87 9.47
N LYS A 126 -8.63 -17.79 9.33
CA LYS A 126 -9.58 -18.81 9.79
C LYS A 126 -9.76 -19.98 8.80
N LYS A 127 -8.99 -20.05 7.71
CA LYS A 127 -9.07 -21.07 6.63
C LYS A 127 -10.44 -21.17 5.97
N GLN A 128 -11.19 -20.07 5.93
CA GLN A 128 -12.54 -19.98 5.33
C GLN A 128 -12.45 -19.53 3.86
N TRP A 129 -11.95 -20.38 2.98
CA TRP A 129 -11.57 -20.06 1.60
C TRP A 129 -12.66 -19.36 0.78
N LEU A 130 -13.90 -19.90 0.78
CA LEU A 130 -15.00 -19.30 0.04
C LEU A 130 -15.38 -17.91 0.58
N ARG A 131 -15.34 -17.75 1.91
CA ARG A 131 -15.59 -16.46 2.54
C ARG A 131 -14.47 -15.46 2.25
N THR A 132 -13.23 -15.94 2.17
CA THR A 132 -12.07 -15.12 1.76
C THR A 132 -12.28 -14.55 0.35
N LEU A 133 -12.60 -15.40 -0.62
CA LEU A 133 -12.85 -14.97 -2.00
C LEU A 133 -14.03 -13.98 -2.08
N TYR A 134 -15.13 -14.28 -1.40
CA TYR A 134 -16.30 -13.39 -1.38
C TYR A 134 -15.99 -12.01 -0.80
N ARG A 135 -15.25 -11.96 0.32
CA ARG A 135 -14.88 -10.70 0.97
C ARG A 135 -13.87 -9.89 0.14
N ALA A 136 -12.86 -10.56 -0.44
CA ALA A 136 -11.92 -9.94 -1.36
C ALA A 136 -12.65 -9.33 -2.56
N TYR A 137 -13.56 -10.08 -3.18
CA TYR A 137 -14.37 -9.60 -4.29
C TYR A 137 -15.25 -8.40 -3.92
N LYS A 138 -15.89 -8.39 -2.74
CA LYS A 138 -16.67 -7.24 -2.29
C LYS A 138 -15.83 -5.96 -2.18
N GLY A 139 -14.62 -6.06 -1.62
CA GLY A 139 -13.71 -4.93 -1.57
C GLY A 139 -13.26 -4.49 -2.96
N PHE A 140 -12.94 -5.46 -3.82
CA PHE A 140 -12.54 -5.20 -5.21
C PHE A 140 -13.61 -4.44 -5.99
N VAL A 141 -14.87 -4.86 -5.94
CA VAL A 141 -15.97 -4.19 -6.66
C VAL A 141 -16.06 -2.71 -6.27
N ILE A 142 -15.99 -2.40 -4.97
CA ILE A 142 -16.04 -1.00 -4.50
C ILE A 142 -14.88 -0.18 -5.07
N ILE A 143 -13.66 -0.76 -5.09
CA ILE A 143 -12.47 -0.08 -5.60
C ILE A 143 -12.53 0.04 -7.13
N ASN A 144 -13.02 -0.98 -7.81
CA ASN A 144 -13.17 -0.96 -9.27
C ASN A 144 -14.17 0.11 -9.73
N ASP A 145 -15.28 0.29 -9.02
CA ASP A 145 -16.21 1.39 -9.28
C ASP A 145 -15.51 2.75 -9.15
N VAL A 146 -14.66 2.92 -8.11
CA VAL A 146 -13.86 4.14 -7.96
C VAL A 146 -12.89 4.32 -9.12
N ALA A 147 -12.20 3.26 -9.56
CA ALA A 147 -11.25 3.35 -10.67
C ALA A 147 -11.92 3.66 -12.01
N ILE A 148 -13.16 3.20 -12.21
CA ILE A 148 -13.97 3.52 -13.40
C ILE A 148 -14.46 4.97 -13.36
N ASP A 149 -15.01 5.41 -12.24
CA ASP A 149 -15.58 6.75 -12.08
C ASP A 149 -14.50 7.84 -12.03
N TYR A 150 -13.30 7.49 -11.52
CA TYR A 150 -12.17 8.40 -11.30
C TYR A 150 -10.85 7.80 -11.82
N PRO A 151 -10.68 7.66 -13.15
CA PRO A 151 -9.52 6.98 -13.75
C PRO A 151 -8.17 7.67 -13.46
N ASP A 152 -8.21 8.96 -13.12
CA ASP A 152 -7.00 9.72 -12.73
C ASP A 152 -6.56 9.51 -11.27
N LEU A 153 -7.37 8.84 -10.45
CA LEU A 153 -7.02 8.51 -9.08
C LEU A 153 -6.02 7.35 -9.03
N ALA A 154 -4.73 7.70 -9.00
CA ALA A 154 -3.64 6.73 -9.10
C ALA A 154 -3.64 5.68 -7.98
N ASP A 155 -4.08 6.04 -6.77
CA ASP A 155 -4.16 5.10 -5.63
C ASP A 155 -5.14 3.95 -5.87
N SER A 156 -6.16 4.13 -6.71
CA SER A 156 -7.11 3.07 -7.06
C SER A 156 -6.50 2.03 -8.00
N GLN A 157 -5.43 2.38 -8.73
CA GLN A 157 -4.85 1.54 -9.77
C GLN A 157 -4.06 0.34 -9.21
N LEU A 158 -3.51 0.46 -8.01
CA LEU A 158 -2.75 -0.64 -7.39
C LEU A 158 -3.58 -1.91 -7.21
N PRO A 159 -4.71 -1.91 -6.49
CA PRO A 159 -5.49 -3.13 -6.28
C PRO A 159 -6.07 -3.70 -7.57
N ILE A 160 -6.43 -2.84 -8.54
CA ILE A 160 -6.92 -3.30 -9.85
C ILE A 160 -5.79 -3.97 -10.63
N GLY A 161 -4.61 -3.34 -10.69
CA GLY A 161 -3.44 -3.88 -11.37
C GLY A 161 -2.99 -5.23 -10.80
N ILE A 162 -3.01 -5.37 -9.47
CA ILE A 162 -2.72 -6.65 -8.80
C ILE A 162 -3.69 -7.74 -9.25
N VAL A 163 -4.99 -7.46 -9.26
CA VAL A 163 -6.01 -8.43 -9.63
C VAL A 163 -5.89 -8.82 -11.10
N GLU A 164 -5.71 -7.86 -12.01
CA GLU A 164 -5.52 -8.13 -13.45
C GLU A 164 -4.26 -8.97 -13.70
N TYR A 165 -3.13 -8.58 -13.11
CA TYR A 165 -1.86 -9.27 -13.28
C TYR A 165 -1.92 -10.72 -12.78
N TYR A 166 -2.28 -10.91 -11.49
CA TYR A 166 -2.30 -12.26 -10.92
C TYR A 166 -3.38 -13.16 -11.53
N SER A 167 -4.50 -12.60 -11.97
CA SER A 167 -5.50 -13.35 -12.72
C SER A 167 -4.97 -13.82 -14.08
N ALA A 168 -4.14 -12.97 -14.76
CA ALA A 168 -3.56 -13.30 -16.05
C ALA A 168 -2.53 -14.45 -15.99
N ILE A 169 -1.68 -14.47 -14.94
CA ILE A 169 -0.66 -15.51 -14.76
C ILE A 169 -1.18 -16.78 -14.05
N SER A 170 -2.39 -16.72 -13.51
CA SER A 170 -3.00 -17.83 -12.78
C SER A 170 -3.35 -19.01 -13.67
N ASN A 171 -3.61 -20.16 -13.05
CA ASN A 171 -4.06 -21.36 -13.77
C ASN A 171 -5.44 -21.17 -14.40
N ARG A 172 -5.82 -22.10 -15.33
CA ARG A 172 -7.09 -22.02 -16.08
C ARG A 172 -8.32 -21.93 -15.18
N LEU A 173 -8.30 -22.56 -14.00
CA LEU A 173 -9.43 -22.56 -13.08
C LEU A 173 -9.68 -21.18 -12.48
N LEU A 174 -8.60 -20.48 -12.09
CA LEU A 174 -8.69 -19.11 -11.56
C LEU A 174 -9.04 -18.10 -12.66
N LYS A 175 -8.53 -18.30 -13.89
CA LYS A 175 -8.96 -17.49 -15.06
C LYS A 175 -10.44 -17.66 -15.36
N PHE A 176 -10.95 -18.86 -15.25
CA PHE A 176 -12.38 -19.14 -15.43
C PHE A 176 -13.21 -18.46 -14.32
N ALA A 177 -12.77 -18.55 -13.06
CA ALA A 177 -13.41 -17.85 -11.94
C ALA A 177 -13.37 -16.32 -12.14
N ALA A 178 -12.25 -15.76 -12.63
CA ALA A 178 -12.13 -14.33 -12.93
C ALA A 178 -13.19 -13.85 -13.94
N GLY A 179 -13.53 -14.66 -14.94
CA GLY A 179 -14.56 -14.35 -15.93
C GLY A 179 -15.98 -14.23 -15.33
N PHE A 180 -16.29 -14.94 -14.24
CA PHE A 180 -17.58 -14.78 -13.55
C PHE A 180 -17.70 -13.46 -12.79
N TYR A 181 -16.56 -12.81 -12.50
CA TYR A 181 -16.51 -11.58 -11.74
C TYR A 181 -16.17 -10.36 -12.61
N ASP A 182 -16.32 -10.51 -13.93
CA ASP A 182 -16.03 -9.44 -14.91
C ASP A 182 -14.60 -8.87 -14.80
N LEU A 183 -13.68 -9.69 -14.30
CA LEU A 183 -12.27 -9.33 -14.21
C LEU A 183 -11.64 -9.46 -15.59
N ASN A 184 -10.81 -8.50 -15.95
CA ASN A 184 -10.12 -8.46 -17.24
C ASN A 184 -8.64 -8.91 -17.08
N PRO A 185 -8.34 -10.23 -17.13
CA PRO A 185 -6.99 -10.72 -16.89
C PRO A 185 -6.03 -10.22 -17.97
N SER A 186 -5.13 -9.33 -17.61
CA SER A 186 -4.10 -8.80 -18.50
C SER A 186 -2.82 -8.53 -17.71
N LYS A 187 -1.74 -9.21 -18.09
CA LYS A 187 -0.44 -9.03 -17.47
C LYS A 187 0.09 -7.61 -17.70
N ASP A 188 0.07 -7.16 -18.96
CA ASP A 188 0.60 -5.85 -19.35
C ASP A 188 -0.23 -4.70 -18.75
N SER A 189 -1.56 -4.80 -18.80
CA SER A 189 -2.45 -3.83 -18.17
C SER A 189 -2.25 -3.79 -16.64
N GLY A 190 -2.09 -4.96 -16.02
CA GLY A 190 -1.81 -5.07 -14.59
C GLY A 190 -0.52 -4.36 -14.19
N LEU A 191 0.59 -4.65 -14.88
CA LEU A 191 1.88 -3.97 -14.64
C LEU A 191 1.78 -2.47 -14.88
N GLN A 192 1.13 -2.04 -15.95
CA GLN A 192 0.93 -0.62 -16.24
C GLN A 192 0.16 0.10 -15.13
N LYS A 193 -0.92 -0.48 -14.60
CA LYS A 193 -1.71 0.11 -13.52
C LYS A 193 -0.89 0.19 -12.23
N ILE A 194 -0.14 -0.86 -11.88
CA ILE A 194 0.74 -0.83 -10.70
C ILE A 194 1.82 0.25 -10.89
N SER A 195 2.39 0.42 -12.09
CA SER A 195 3.36 1.47 -12.39
C SER A 195 2.76 2.87 -12.25
N VAL A 196 1.55 3.11 -12.75
CA VAL A 196 0.84 4.39 -12.55
C VAL A 196 0.68 4.70 -11.06
N SER A 197 0.34 3.69 -10.26
CA SER A 197 0.23 3.85 -8.81
C SER A 197 1.59 4.07 -8.13
N ALA A 198 2.66 3.44 -8.60
CA ALA A 198 4.02 3.63 -8.10
C ALA A 198 4.56 5.05 -8.35
N ASP A 199 4.18 5.65 -9.48
CA ASP A 199 4.69 6.94 -9.91
C ASP A 199 3.84 8.12 -9.40
N ARG A 200 2.52 7.94 -9.28
CA ARG A 200 1.55 9.02 -9.06
C ARG A 200 0.67 8.81 -7.83
N GLY A 201 0.66 7.63 -7.21
CA GLY A 201 -0.12 7.36 -6.01
C GLY A 201 0.35 8.21 -4.84
N THR A 202 -0.59 8.75 -4.07
CA THR A 202 -0.30 9.54 -2.87
C THR A 202 0.13 8.64 -1.71
N TRP A 203 -0.54 7.50 -1.55
CA TRP A 203 -0.33 6.56 -0.46
C TRP A 203 0.12 5.18 -0.93
N SER A 204 -0.36 4.75 -2.10
CA SER A 204 -0.10 3.42 -2.66
C SER A 204 1.28 3.29 -3.32
N TRP A 205 2.03 4.37 -3.54
CA TRP A 205 3.32 4.34 -4.23
C TRP A 205 4.34 3.40 -3.57
N ILE A 206 4.32 3.30 -2.24
CA ILE A 206 5.27 2.46 -1.48
C ILE A 206 5.01 0.98 -1.80
N GLU A 207 3.77 0.54 -1.61
CA GLU A 207 3.37 -0.84 -1.90
C GLU A 207 3.51 -1.17 -3.39
N SER A 208 3.16 -0.22 -4.26
CA SER A 208 3.28 -0.40 -5.71
C SER A 208 4.73 -0.64 -6.14
N LYS A 209 5.67 0.15 -5.62
CA LYS A 209 7.10 -0.05 -5.89
C LYS A 209 7.61 -1.37 -5.36
N ALA A 210 7.23 -1.76 -4.14
CA ALA A 210 7.61 -3.03 -3.56
C ALA A 210 7.06 -4.22 -4.38
N ILE A 211 5.81 -4.13 -4.84
CA ILE A 211 5.20 -5.18 -5.67
C ILE A 211 5.87 -5.25 -7.05
N LEU A 212 6.09 -4.11 -7.72
CA LEU A 212 6.77 -4.09 -9.03
C LEU A 212 8.16 -4.67 -8.95
N SER A 213 8.93 -4.31 -7.93
CA SER A 213 10.26 -4.89 -7.71
C SER A 213 10.19 -6.42 -7.61
N ASN A 214 9.30 -6.95 -6.77
CA ASN A 214 9.12 -8.40 -6.66
C ASN A 214 8.68 -9.05 -7.99
N LEU A 215 7.78 -8.41 -8.73
CA LEU A 215 7.30 -8.94 -10.00
C LEU A 215 8.43 -8.95 -11.03
N TYR A 216 9.16 -7.85 -11.18
CA TYR A 216 10.26 -7.76 -12.15
C TYR A 216 11.43 -8.69 -11.79
N LEU A 217 11.75 -8.85 -10.50
CA LEU A 217 12.83 -9.75 -10.07
C LEU A 217 12.46 -11.23 -10.24
N TRP A 218 11.27 -11.63 -9.73
CA TRP A 218 10.96 -13.04 -9.54
C TRP A 218 10.03 -13.66 -10.60
N VAL A 219 9.31 -12.84 -11.36
CA VAL A 219 8.28 -13.34 -12.28
C VAL A 219 8.56 -12.94 -13.72
N GLU A 220 9.02 -11.71 -13.95
CA GLU A 220 9.28 -11.17 -15.28
C GLU A 220 10.73 -11.39 -15.75
N ASP A 221 11.61 -11.72 -14.84
CA ASP A 221 13.06 -11.89 -15.11
C ASP A 221 13.72 -10.60 -15.68
N GLU A 222 13.30 -9.44 -15.14
CA GLU A 222 13.76 -8.11 -15.52
C GLU A 222 14.41 -7.38 -14.31
N PRO A 223 15.52 -7.89 -13.75
CA PRO A 223 16.09 -7.41 -12.49
C PRO A 223 16.57 -5.95 -12.57
N ILE A 224 16.93 -5.44 -13.76
CA ILE A 224 17.35 -4.05 -13.92
C ILE A 224 16.20 -3.10 -13.60
N LEU A 225 14.97 -3.44 -13.99
CA LEU A 225 13.79 -2.63 -13.66
C LEU A 225 13.45 -2.69 -12.17
N ALA A 226 13.71 -3.82 -11.53
CA ALA A 226 13.47 -4.00 -10.09
C ALA A 226 14.33 -3.04 -9.24
N VAL A 227 15.63 -2.87 -9.59
CA VAL A 227 16.58 -2.01 -8.87
C VAL A 227 16.08 -0.58 -8.71
N ASP A 228 15.51 0.02 -9.76
CA ASP A 228 15.06 1.42 -9.72
C ASP A 228 13.94 1.63 -8.68
N TYR A 229 13.04 0.66 -8.54
CA TYR A 229 11.96 0.72 -7.55
C TYR A 229 12.48 0.55 -6.13
N THR A 230 13.32 -0.47 -5.89
CA THR A 230 13.87 -0.74 -4.55
C THR A 230 14.83 0.33 -4.07
N LYS A 231 15.65 0.90 -4.94
CA LYS A 231 16.52 2.02 -4.60
C LYS A 231 15.73 3.20 -4.01
N SER A 232 14.60 3.54 -4.63
CA SER A 232 13.71 4.59 -4.11
C SER A 232 13.14 4.23 -2.72
N LEU A 233 12.77 2.97 -2.50
CA LEU A 233 12.24 2.51 -1.21
C LEU A 233 13.29 2.57 -0.11
N VAL A 234 14.51 2.10 -0.35
CA VAL A 234 15.61 2.13 0.64
C VAL A 234 15.99 3.57 1.00
N GLN A 235 16.00 4.49 0.02
CA GLN A 235 16.29 5.91 0.28
C GLN A 235 15.25 6.56 1.21
N ASN A 236 13.98 6.21 1.07
CA ASN A 236 12.89 6.75 1.89
C ASN A 236 12.74 6.01 3.23
N PHE A 237 13.06 4.72 3.28
CA PHE A 237 12.87 3.85 4.44
C PHE A 237 14.15 3.07 4.78
N PRO A 238 15.22 3.74 5.22
CA PRO A 238 16.54 3.11 5.42
C PRO A 238 16.54 2.04 6.50
N ASN A 239 15.60 2.06 7.44
CA ASN A 239 15.49 1.07 8.51
C ASN A 239 14.59 -0.12 8.13
N ASN A 240 14.01 -0.12 6.93
CA ASN A 240 13.19 -1.23 6.46
C ASN A 240 14.07 -2.39 6.04
N PHE A 241 14.15 -3.43 6.88
CA PHE A 241 14.96 -4.60 6.61
C PHE A 241 14.56 -5.31 5.30
N TYR A 242 13.26 -5.42 5.04
CA TYR A 242 12.76 -6.08 3.84
C TYR A 242 13.15 -5.32 2.55
N PHE A 243 13.01 -3.99 2.53
CA PHE A 243 13.41 -3.20 1.38
C PHE A 243 14.92 -3.23 1.14
N ASN A 244 15.73 -3.22 2.22
CA ASN A 244 17.17 -3.35 2.11
C ASN A 244 17.58 -4.71 1.55
N LEU A 245 16.96 -5.80 2.02
CA LEU A 245 17.21 -7.14 1.51
C LEU A 245 16.83 -7.24 0.03
N LEU A 246 15.64 -6.77 -0.32
CA LEU A 246 15.15 -6.77 -1.69
C LEU A 246 16.06 -5.99 -2.63
N TYR A 247 16.54 -4.81 -2.20
CA TYR A 247 17.50 -4.01 -2.99
C TYR A 247 18.81 -4.74 -3.23
N LEU A 248 19.34 -5.45 -2.23
CA LEU A 248 20.57 -6.24 -2.38
C LEU A 248 20.38 -7.40 -3.38
N GLU A 249 19.23 -8.05 -3.36
CA GLU A 249 18.91 -9.14 -4.30
C GLU A 249 18.72 -8.59 -5.73
N ASP A 250 18.01 -7.48 -5.90
CA ASP A 250 17.81 -6.81 -7.18
C ASP A 250 19.14 -6.39 -7.80
N ASP A 251 19.99 -5.69 -7.02
CA ASP A 251 21.29 -5.17 -7.47
C ASP A 251 22.25 -6.30 -7.87
N ALA A 252 22.37 -7.34 -7.06
CA ALA A 252 23.20 -8.49 -7.35
C ALA A 252 22.76 -9.25 -8.60
N THR A 253 21.45 -9.42 -8.79
CA THR A 253 20.87 -10.11 -9.93
C THR A 253 21.00 -9.27 -11.20
N ALA A 254 20.75 -7.95 -11.14
CA ALA A 254 20.95 -7.03 -12.24
C ALA A 254 22.41 -7.01 -12.70
N PHE A 255 23.36 -6.94 -11.76
CA PHE A 255 24.80 -6.99 -12.07
C PHE A 255 25.18 -8.30 -12.77
N SER A 256 24.69 -9.44 -12.31
CA SER A 256 24.92 -10.75 -12.92
C SER A 256 24.37 -10.83 -14.35
N SER A 257 23.18 -10.28 -14.58
CA SER A 257 22.56 -10.25 -15.91
C SER A 257 23.35 -9.37 -16.89
N LEU A 258 23.86 -8.22 -16.43
CA LEU A 258 24.71 -7.34 -17.25
C LEU A 258 26.03 -8.01 -17.63
N LEU A 259 26.66 -8.75 -16.71
CA LEU A 259 27.89 -9.51 -17.00
C LEU A 259 27.62 -10.62 -18.02
N ALA A 260 26.52 -11.33 -17.91
CA ALA A 260 26.16 -12.39 -18.85
C ALA A 260 25.93 -11.83 -20.28
N SER A 261 25.29 -10.67 -20.40
CA SER A 261 25.04 -10.01 -21.68
C SER A 261 26.29 -9.39 -22.33
N SER A 262 27.30 -9.04 -21.53
CA SER A 262 28.57 -8.45 -22.04
C SER A 262 29.59 -9.46 -22.52
N ASN A 263 29.38 -10.76 -22.28
CA ASN A 263 30.27 -11.86 -22.70
C ASN A 263 29.82 -12.57 -23.99
N ILE A 264 28.86 -11.99 -24.73
CA ILE A 264 28.42 -12.40 -26.07
C ILE A 264 29.00 -11.45 -27.10
#